data_919c7964d50cadf7baf3b90afcb9c75d
#
_entry.id   919c7964d50cadf7baf3b90afcb9c75d
#
_cell.length_a   1.000
_cell.length_b   1.000
_cell.length_c   1.000
_cell.angle_alpha   90.00
_cell.angle_beta   90.00
_cell.angle_gamma   90.00
#
_symmetry.space_group_name_H-M   'P 1'
#
loop_
_entity.id
_entity.type
_entity.pdbx_description
1 polymer ?
#
loop_
_entity_poly.entity_id
_entity_poly.type
_entity_poly.pdbx_seq_one_letter_code
_entity_poly.pdbx_strand_id
1 'polypeptide(L)'
;MIESLINAINTELDLFLAFLPRLILGLAVFLIIYLFGKLSASAVVQIIKRNNFPETYHAFFRKMVKGIFVLIGFVIFLNLIGYNTLAASLVAGGGLTAVMLGFAFKDIGENFLAGFFLAFSRPFTTDDVIETEGIMGTVESIELRHTHIRTPDGCDVFVPSSQLFTKPLYNYTRDGLRRGSFTVGIDYGAVATLLLNTTRETKGVLSSPESVVQIKSFESAFVEIQVFFWIEAKNQEKTLAMIRTHVMDRCRSALRENGFTISSDVSTAISMSPLNVSMDNS
;
A
#
# COMPACT_ATOMS: atom_id res chain seq x y z
N MET A 1 69.83 -0.29 39.89
CA MET A 1 68.51 -0.65 40.45
C MET A 1 67.67 0.60 40.82
N ILE A 2 68.22 1.59 41.55
CA ILE A 2 67.48 2.82 41.90
C ILE A 2 67.25 3.71 40.68
N GLU A 3 68.19 3.87 39.75
CA GLU A 3 68.03 4.61 38.50
C GLU A 3 67.05 3.98 37.53
N SER A 4 67.00 2.65 37.45
CA SER A 4 66.04 1.95 36.62
C SER A 4 64.60 2.11 37.16
N LEU A 5 64.44 2.19 38.46
CA LEU A 5 63.14 2.44 39.10
C LEU A 5 62.67 3.90 38.88
N ILE A 6 63.56 4.87 38.97
CA ILE A 6 63.29 6.29 38.74
C ILE A 6 62.91 6.50 37.27
N ASN A 7 63.62 5.88 36.32
CA ASN A 7 63.28 5.98 34.91
C ASN A 7 61.93 5.35 34.60
N ALA A 8 61.58 4.18 35.20
CA ALA A 8 60.30 3.55 35.05
C ALA A 8 59.15 4.45 35.56
N ILE A 9 59.34 5.07 36.75
CA ILE A 9 58.32 5.97 37.30
C ILE A 9 58.15 7.23 36.42
N ASN A 10 59.24 7.81 35.92
CA ASN A 10 59.14 8.96 35.01
C ASN A 10 58.46 8.62 33.72
N THR A 11 58.72 7.46 33.14
CA THR A 11 58.02 6.98 31.91
C THR A 11 56.52 6.82 32.14
N GLU A 12 56.10 6.22 33.26
CA GLU A 12 54.69 6.10 33.62
C GLU A 12 54.01 7.45 33.88
N LEU A 13 54.72 8.40 34.52
CA LEU A 13 54.25 9.77 34.73
C LEU A 13 54.05 10.50 33.38
N ASP A 14 54.99 10.38 32.45
CA ASP A 14 54.87 11.00 31.12
C ASP A 14 53.70 10.42 30.32
N LEU A 15 53.50 9.12 30.38
CA LEU A 15 52.36 8.46 29.78
C LEU A 15 51.03 8.94 30.40
N PHE A 16 50.96 9.06 31.72
CA PHE A 16 49.80 9.59 32.43
C PHE A 16 49.50 11.04 32.06
N LEU A 17 50.52 11.89 32.01
CA LEU A 17 50.41 13.30 31.64
C LEU A 17 49.96 13.46 30.17
N ALA A 18 50.40 12.58 29.27
CA ALA A 18 49.95 12.56 27.87
C ALA A 18 48.52 12.05 27.70
N PHE A 19 48.04 11.17 28.59
CA PHE A 19 46.68 10.63 28.60
C PHE A 19 45.65 11.66 29.14
N LEU A 20 46.03 12.47 30.13
CA LEU A 20 45.15 13.41 30.83
C LEU A 20 44.42 14.39 29.89
N PRO A 21 45.05 15.04 28.90
CA PRO A 21 44.38 15.93 27.96
C PRO A 21 43.34 15.18 27.10
N ARG A 22 43.63 13.94 26.67
CA ARG A 22 42.70 13.12 25.90
C ARG A 22 41.47 12.71 26.72
N LEU A 23 41.69 12.40 28.00
CA LEU A 23 40.61 12.07 28.92
C LEU A 23 39.68 13.27 29.14
N ILE A 24 40.23 14.47 29.38
CA ILE A 24 39.48 15.72 29.58
C ILE A 24 38.70 16.04 28.32
N LEU A 25 39.35 15.97 27.16
CA LEU A 25 38.65 16.19 25.85
C LEU A 25 37.55 15.17 25.62
N GLY A 26 37.82 13.90 25.87
CA GLY A 26 36.82 12.82 25.72
C GLY A 26 35.61 13.02 26.63
N LEU A 27 35.84 13.38 27.91
CA LEU A 27 34.73 13.69 28.84
C LEU A 27 33.96 14.93 28.44
N ALA A 28 34.63 15.97 27.96
CA ALA A 28 33.97 17.18 27.47
C ALA A 28 33.05 16.87 26.26
N VAL A 29 33.57 16.11 25.29
CA VAL A 29 32.77 15.68 24.11
C VAL A 29 31.60 14.77 24.51
N PHE A 30 31.85 13.81 25.41
CA PHE A 30 30.80 12.96 25.94
C PHE A 30 29.67 13.76 26.61
N LEU A 31 30.04 14.74 27.45
CA LEU A 31 29.11 15.63 28.14
C LEU A 31 28.27 16.45 27.13
N ILE A 32 28.91 16.98 26.09
CA ILE A 32 28.22 17.74 25.02
C ILE A 32 27.19 16.84 24.34
N ILE A 33 27.58 15.61 23.95
CA ILE A 33 26.67 14.66 23.29
C ILE A 33 25.53 14.25 24.24
N TYR A 34 25.82 14.03 25.52
CA TYR A 34 24.82 13.74 26.53
C TYR A 34 23.77 14.87 26.69
N LEU A 35 24.27 16.12 26.79
CA LEU A 35 23.41 17.31 26.89
C LEU A 35 22.55 17.47 25.63
N PHE A 36 23.13 17.25 24.44
CA PHE A 36 22.41 17.28 23.20
C PHE A 36 21.32 16.16 23.14
N GLY A 37 21.66 14.97 23.61
CA GLY A 37 20.71 13.86 23.77
C GLY A 37 19.57 14.19 24.74
N LYS A 38 19.86 14.89 25.84
CA LYS A 38 18.82 15.35 26.78
C LYS A 38 17.89 16.38 26.16
N LEU A 39 18.44 17.33 25.39
CA LEU A 39 17.63 18.32 24.67
C LEU A 39 16.74 17.65 23.58
N SER A 40 17.34 16.77 22.77
CA SER A 40 16.64 16.02 21.72
C SER A 40 15.52 15.15 22.32
N ALA A 41 15.79 14.44 23.42
CA ALA A 41 14.78 13.65 24.12
C ALA A 41 13.63 14.51 24.64
N SER A 42 13.93 15.73 25.12
CA SER A 42 12.89 16.66 25.60
C SER A 42 12.02 17.18 24.46
N ALA A 43 12.63 17.51 23.31
CA ALA A 43 11.92 17.94 22.11
C ALA A 43 10.99 16.84 21.57
N VAL A 44 11.48 15.61 21.48
CA VAL A 44 10.65 14.45 21.05
C VAL A 44 9.46 14.25 21.99
N VAL A 45 9.69 14.27 23.30
CA VAL A 45 8.60 14.14 24.31
C VAL A 45 7.62 15.30 24.20
N GLN A 46 8.05 16.51 23.89
CA GLN A 46 7.17 17.66 23.74
C GLN A 46 6.23 17.50 22.52
N ILE A 47 6.75 16.96 21.40
CA ILE A 47 5.95 16.64 20.22
C ILE A 47 4.91 15.55 20.54
N ILE A 48 5.33 14.49 21.25
CA ILE A 48 4.46 13.38 21.63
C ILE A 48 3.33 13.85 22.58
N LYS A 49 3.64 14.73 23.54
CA LYS A 49 2.65 15.33 24.45
C LYS A 49 1.60 16.14 23.72
N ARG A 50 1.97 16.83 22.66
CA ARG A 50 1.04 17.64 21.86
C ARG A 50 -0.05 16.80 21.17
N ASN A 51 0.22 15.50 20.93
CA ASN A 51 -0.67 14.56 20.26
C ASN A 51 -1.47 13.65 21.22
N ASN A 52 -1.59 14.00 22.51
CA ASN A 52 -2.39 13.30 23.53
C ASN A 52 -2.02 11.81 23.73
N PHE A 53 -0.78 11.40 23.50
CA PHE A 53 -0.34 10.04 23.79
C PHE A 53 -0.24 9.79 25.32
N PRO A 54 -0.54 8.55 25.80
CA PRO A 54 -0.43 8.18 27.20
C PRO A 54 0.98 8.46 27.77
N GLU A 55 1.05 8.80 29.07
CA GLU A 55 2.33 9.15 29.74
C GLU A 55 3.40 8.08 29.67
N THR A 56 2.99 6.81 29.61
CA THR A 56 3.89 5.66 29.49
C THR A 56 4.82 5.78 28.27
N TYR A 57 4.31 6.30 27.14
CA TYR A 57 5.11 6.50 25.92
C TYR A 57 6.14 7.61 26.10
N HIS A 58 5.84 8.66 26.88
CA HIS A 58 6.77 9.74 27.13
C HIS A 58 8.04 9.27 27.83
N ALA A 59 7.89 8.41 28.85
CA ALA A 59 9.02 7.83 29.59
C ALA A 59 9.86 6.91 28.71
N PHE A 60 9.20 6.08 27.90
CA PHE A 60 9.86 5.14 26.98
C PHE A 60 10.70 5.89 25.93
N PHE A 61 10.13 6.82 25.18
CA PHE A 61 10.85 7.57 24.14
C PHE A 61 11.99 8.42 24.71
N ARG A 62 11.78 9.02 25.88
CA ARG A 62 12.86 9.76 26.58
C ARG A 62 14.06 8.87 26.89
N LYS A 63 13.83 7.66 27.43
CA LYS A 63 14.90 6.72 27.76
C LYS A 63 15.58 6.21 26.49
N MET A 64 14.82 5.89 25.47
CA MET A 64 15.33 5.38 24.19
C MET A 64 16.25 6.41 23.52
N VAL A 65 15.78 7.65 23.32
CA VAL A 65 16.58 8.71 22.70
C VAL A 65 17.85 8.99 23.52
N LYS A 66 17.73 9.13 24.85
CA LYS A 66 18.91 9.31 25.72
C LYS A 66 19.88 8.14 25.60
N GLY A 67 19.39 6.90 25.60
CA GLY A 67 20.24 5.71 25.49
C GLY A 67 21.06 5.69 24.20
N ILE A 68 20.46 6.05 23.07
CA ILE A 68 21.15 6.15 21.78
C ILE A 68 22.31 7.19 21.86
N PHE A 69 22.03 8.38 22.37
CA PHE A 69 23.07 9.43 22.49
C PHE A 69 24.17 9.07 23.49
N VAL A 70 23.83 8.40 24.60
CA VAL A 70 24.83 7.89 25.56
C VAL A 70 25.71 6.85 24.89
N LEU A 71 25.15 5.92 24.12
CA LEU A 71 25.92 4.90 23.42
C LEU A 71 26.86 5.51 22.37
N ILE A 72 26.36 6.44 21.56
CA ILE A 72 27.16 7.17 20.57
C ILE A 72 28.29 7.96 21.27
N GLY A 73 27.96 8.71 22.32
CA GLY A 73 28.90 9.46 23.09
C GLY A 73 29.98 8.58 23.72
N PHE A 74 29.61 7.42 24.23
CA PHE A 74 30.55 6.47 24.83
C PHE A 74 31.52 5.87 23.80
N VAL A 75 31.08 5.54 22.61
CA VAL A 75 31.94 5.07 21.51
C VAL A 75 32.94 6.14 21.11
N ILE A 76 32.49 7.40 20.95
CA ILE A 76 33.35 8.53 20.60
C ILE A 76 34.35 8.78 21.75
N PHE A 77 33.92 8.72 22.99
CA PHE A 77 34.77 8.84 24.16
C PHE A 77 35.91 7.80 24.15
N LEU A 78 35.59 6.51 23.94
CA LEU A 78 36.57 5.43 23.83
C LEU A 78 37.61 5.69 22.74
N ASN A 79 37.16 6.18 21.59
CA ASN A 79 38.03 6.49 20.47
C ASN A 79 38.98 7.63 20.82
N LEU A 80 38.51 8.71 21.47
CA LEU A 80 39.32 9.87 21.85
C LEU A 80 40.38 9.56 22.92
N ILE A 81 40.09 8.65 23.84
CA ILE A 81 41.04 8.21 24.86
C ILE A 81 42.03 7.15 24.37
N GLY A 82 41.86 6.70 23.07
CA GLY A 82 42.81 5.77 22.44
C GLY A 82 42.40 4.30 22.46
N TYR A 83 41.21 3.96 22.98
CA TYR A 83 40.66 2.58 22.94
C TYR A 83 39.97 2.26 21.64
N ASN A 84 40.69 2.46 20.51
CA ASN A 84 40.17 2.35 19.17
C ASN A 84 39.61 0.96 18.84
N THR A 85 40.25 -0.13 19.31
CA THR A 85 39.82 -1.50 19.08
C THR A 85 38.47 -1.80 19.76
N LEU A 86 38.30 -1.34 21.01
CA LEU A 86 37.04 -1.48 21.72
C LEU A 86 35.95 -0.64 21.08
N ALA A 87 36.21 0.59 20.68
CA ALA A 87 35.28 1.44 19.96
C ALA A 87 34.84 0.78 18.63
N ALA A 88 35.80 0.24 17.85
CA ALA A 88 35.53 -0.47 16.61
C ALA A 88 34.67 -1.73 16.84
N SER A 89 34.96 -2.51 17.89
CA SER A 89 34.18 -3.71 18.25
C SER A 89 32.72 -3.36 18.62
N LEU A 90 32.50 -2.28 19.36
CA LEU A 90 31.16 -1.80 19.71
C LEU A 90 30.41 -1.30 18.47
N VAL A 91 31.07 -0.61 17.56
CA VAL A 91 30.47 -0.17 16.29
C VAL A 91 30.10 -1.37 15.42
N ALA A 92 30.99 -2.38 15.31
CA ALA A 92 30.73 -3.58 14.53
C ALA A 92 29.54 -4.38 15.11
N GLY A 93 29.53 -4.63 16.42
CA GLY A 93 28.44 -5.32 17.09
C GLY A 93 27.12 -4.54 17.05
N GLY A 94 27.19 -3.24 17.29
CA GLY A 94 26.04 -2.34 17.18
C GLY A 94 25.49 -2.25 15.75
N GLY A 95 26.37 -2.22 14.74
CA GLY A 95 26.01 -2.25 13.32
C GLY A 95 25.27 -3.52 12.93
N LEU A 96 25.76 -4.69 13.36
CA LEU A 96 25.07 -5.96 13.14
C LEU A 96 23.70 -5.97 13.80
N THR A 97 23.61 -5.49 15.05
CA THR A 97 22.33 -5.37 15.77
C THR A 97 21.38 -4.41 15.05
N ALA A 98 21.86 -3.29 14.53
CA ALA A 98 21.07 -2.33 13.79
C ALA A 98 20.51 -2.94 12.47
N VAL A 99 21.30 -3.75 11.76
CA VAL A 99 20.84 -4.48 10.57
C VAL A 99 19.74 -5.47 10.94
N MET A 100 19.91 -6.26 12.00
CA MET A 100 18.88 -7.19 12.47
C MET A 100 17.58 -6.48 12.84
N LEU A 101 17.67 -5.36 13.56
CA LEU A 101 16.51 -4.54 13.91
C LEU A 101 15.87 -3.93 12.66
N GLY A 102 16.67 -3.47 11.68
CA GLY A 102 16.18 -2.99 10.40
C GLY A 102 15.32 -4.01 9.67
N PHE A 103 15.77 -5.27 9.62
CA PHE A 103 14.97 -6.36 9.06
C PHE A 103 13.70 -6.64 9.87
N ALA A 104 13.77 -6.59 11.20
CA ALA A 104 12.60 -6.78 12.05
C ALA A 104 11.53 -5.68 11.86
N PHE A 105 11.93 -4.46 11.51
CA PHE A 105 11.04 -3.32 11.26
C PHE A 105 10.73 -3.08 9.78
N LYS A 106 11.25 -3.91 8.87
CA LYS A 106 11.11 -3.75 7.42
C LYS A 106 9.65 -3.57 7.00
N ASP A 107 8.77 -4.46 7.41
CA ASP A 107 7.36 -4.44 7.00
C ASP A 107 6.63 -3.18 7.48
N ILE A 108 6.98 -2.70 8.68
CA ILE A 108 6.42 -1.45 9.21
C ILE A 108 6.86 -0.28 8.35
N GLY A 109 8.13 -0.22 7.99
CA GLY A 109 8.70 0.80 7.12
C GLY A 109 8.11 0.77 5.71
N GLU A 110 7.97 -0.41 5.12
CA GLU A 110 7.35 -0.58 3.80
C GLU A 110 5.90 -0.08 3.78
N ASN A 111 5.10 -0.44 4.77
CA ASN A 111 3.71 0.01 4.85
C ASN A 111 3.61 1.54 5.02
N PHE A 112 4.48 2.13 5.84
CA PHE A 112 4.52 3.58 6.04
C PHE A 112 4.90 4.33 4.75
N LEU A 113 5.96 3.90 4.08
CA LEU A 113 6.40 4.49 2.81
C LEU A 113 5.36 4.31 1.72
N ALA A 114 4.79 3.11 1.58
CA ALA A 114 3.73 2.84 0.63
C ALA A 114 2.51 3.74 0.87
N GLY A 115 2.05 3.87 2.11
CA GLY A 115 0.94 4.75 2.47
C GLY A 115 1.22 6.21 2.15
N PHE A 116 2.45 6.67 2.40
CA PHE A 116 2.88 8.02 2.02
C PHE A 116 2.81 8.23 0.50
N PHE A 117 3.35 7.28 -0.30
CA PHE A 117 3.29 7.37 -1.75
C PHE A 117 1.86 7.27 -2.29
N LEU A 118 1.01 6.41 -1.74
CA LEU A 118 -0.41 6.31 -2.10
C LEU A 118 -1.14 7.64 -1.84
N ALA A 119 -0.91 8.27 -0.70
CA ALA A 119 -1.50 9.57 -0.37
C ALA A 119 -1.05 10.69 -1.31
N PHE A 120 0.18 10.62 -1.82
CA PHE A 120 0.75 11.59 -2.75
C PHE A 120 0.30 11.35 -4.20
N SER A 121 0.40 10.10 -4.70
CA SER A 121 0.09 9.74 -6.09
C SER A 121 -1.41 9.58 -6.35
N ARG A 122 -2.20 9.32 -5.32
CA ARG A 122 -3.67 9.15 -5.34
C ARG A 122 -4.16 8.28 -6.50
N PRO A 123 -3.74 7.02 -6.60
CA PRO A 123 -4.24 6.12 -7.65
C PRO A 123 -5.74 5.83 -7.47
N PHE A 124 -6.27 6.01 -6.28
CA PHE A 124 -7.68 5.95 -5.90
C PHE A 124 -7.99 6.97 -4.79
N THR A 125 -9.26 7.24 -4.59
CA THR A 125 -9.78 8.14 -3.54
C THR A 125 -10.86 7.44 -2.73
N THR A 126 -11.31 8.06 -1.64
CA THR A 126 -12.53 7.62 -0.92
C THR A 126 -13.70 7.56 -1.89
N ASP A 127 -14.62 6.64 -1.67
CA ASP A 127 -15.76 6.30 -2.52
C ASP A 127 -15.41 5.64 -3.87
N ASP A 128 -14.14 5.42 -4.17
CA ASP A 128 -13.78 4.60 -5.33
C ASP A 128 -14.00 3.11 -5.06
N VAL A 129 -14.47 2.39 -6.07
CA VAL A 129 -14.53 0.92 -6.05
C VAL A 129 -13.23 0.39 -6.61
N ILE A 130 -12.48 -0.31 -5.77
CA ILE A 130 -11.20 -0.90 -6.14
C ILE A 130 -11.19 -2.41 -5.92
N GLU A 131 -10.28 -3.09 -6.61
CA GLU A 131 -10.02 -4.51 -6.41
C GLU A 131 -8.50 -4.75 -6.39
N THR A 132 -8.05 -5.55 -5.44
CA THR A 132 -6.68 -6.05 -5.33
C THR A 132 -6.69 -7.46 -4.77
N GLU A 133 -5.93 -8.38 -5.39
CA GLU A 133 -5.83 -9.80 -4.95
C GLU A 133 -7.19 -10.47 -4.67
N GLY A 134 -8.22 -10.15 -5.46
CA GLY A 134 -9.57 -10.72 -5.31
C GLY A 134 -10.42 -10.06 -4.22
N ILE A 135 -9.90 -9.04 -3.52
CA ILE A 135 -10.67 -8.23 -2.57
C ILE A 135 -11.21 -7.03 -3.33
N MET A 136 -12.53 -7.01 -3.55
CA MET A 136 -13.23 -5.91 -4.21
C MET A 136 -14.12 -5.18 -3.22
N GLY A 137 -14.14 -3.84 -3.27
CA GLY A 137 -15.04 -3.04 -2.44
C GLY A 137 -14.84 -1.55 -2.61
N THR A 138 -15.61 -0.78 -1.84
CA THR A 138 -15.56 0.68 -1.80
C THR A 138 -14.53 1.15 -0.77
N VAL A 139 -13.70 2.12 -1.13
CA VAL A 139 -12.74 2.74 -0.22
C VAL A 139 -13.45 3.66 0.75
N GLU A 140 -13.44 3.31 2.04
CA GLU A 140 -14.02 4.12 3.11
C GLU A 140 -13.02 5.15 3.66
N SER A 141 -11.79 4.72 3.90
CA SER A 141 -10.72 5.60 4.36
C SER A 141 -9.33 5.14 3.92
N ILE A 142 -8.42 6.10 3.78
CA ILE A 142 -7.02 5.86 3.41
C ILE A 142 -6.15 6.34 4.56
N GLU A 143 -5.44 5.41 5.21
CA GLU A 143 -4.51 5.68 6.28
C GLU A 143 -3.08 5.34 5.86
N LEU A 144 -2.09 5.87 6.58
CA LEU A 144 -0.67 5.62 6.24
C LEU A 144 -0.29 4.14 6.27
N ARG A 145 -0.90 3.36 7.13
CA ARG A 145 -0.57 1.95 7.32
C ARG A 145 -1.46 1.02 6.52
N HIS A 146 -2.72 1.36 6.31
CA HIS A 146 -3.71 0.53 5.63
C HIS A 146 -4.79 1.40 4.97
N THR A 147 -5.51 0.81 4.03
CA THR A 147 -6.73 1.36 3.46
C THR A 147 -7.90 0.52 3.92
N HIS A 148 -8.95 1.15 4.41
CA HIS A 148 -10.20 0.51 4.78
C HIS A 148 -11.09 0.40 3.55
N ILE A 149 -11.47 -0.82 3.21
CA ILE A 149 -12.33 -1.17 2.08
C ILE A 149 -13.57 -1.89 2.62
N ARG A 150 -14.75 -1.47 2.18
CA ARG A 150 -16.00 -2.14 2.48
C ARG A 150 -16.46 -2.95 1.28
N THR A 151 -16.58 -4.27 1.46
CA THR A 151 -17.03 -5.18 0.41
C THR A 151 -18.53 -5.09 0.17
N PRO A 152 -19.06 -5.54 -1.00
CA PRO A 152 -20.49 -5.49 -1.29
C PRO A 152 -21.37 -6.29 -0.34
N ASP A 153 -20.83 -7.31 0.32
CA ASP A 153 -21.46 -8.13 1.35
C ASP A 153 -21.37 -7.51 2.75
N GLY A 154 -20.82 -6.29 2.86
CA GLY A 154 -20.76 -5.50 4.10
C GLY A 154 -19.58 -5.78 5.01
N CYS A 155 -18.59 -6.57 4.58
CA CYS A 155 -17.38 -6.80 5.36
C CYS A 155 -16.43 -5.61 5.29
N ASP A 156 -15.84 -5.26 6.44
CA ASP A 156 -14.78 -4.27 6.53
C ASP A 156 -13.42 -4.96 6.40
N VAL A 157 -12.66 -4.61 5.37
CA VAL A 157 -11.35 -5.19 5.07
C VAL A 157 -10.30 -4.09 5.18
N PHE A 158 -9.25 -4.35 5.98
CA PHE A 158 -8.11 -3.44 6.16
C PHE A 158 -6.93 -3.97 5.36
N VAL A 159 -6.72 -3.40 4.18
CA VAL A 159 -5.65 -3.82 3.28
C VAL A 159 -4.37 -3.04 3.58
N PRO A 160 -3.23 -3.70 3.88
CA PRO A 160 -1.95 -3.03 4.12
C PRO A 160 -1.54 -2.13 2.95
N SER A 161 -1.00 -0.95 3.24
CA SER A 161 -0.61 0.01 2.19
C SER A 161 0.47 -0.54 1.26
N SER A 162 1.41 -1.34 1.77
CA SER A 162 2.45 -1.99 0.96
C SER A 162 1.86 -2.94 -0.08
N GLN A 163 0.78 -3.65 0.24
CA GLN A 163 0.09 -4.53 -0.69
C GLN A 163 -0.56 -3.75 -1.84
N LEU A 164 -1.27 -2.66 -1.53
CA LEU A 164 -1.89 -1.78 -2.54
C LEU A 164 -0.87 -1.08 -3.44
N PHE A 165 0.34 -0.86 -2.95
CA PHE A 165 1.41 -0.21 -3.70
C PHE A 165 2.19 -1.18 -4.61
N THR A 166 2.38 -2.43 -4.16
CA THR A 166 3.22 -3.41 -4.86
C THR A 166 2.45 -4.39 -5.73
N LYS A 167 1.14 -4.53 -5.52
CA LYS A 167 0.29 -5.47 -6.25
C LYS A 167 -0.57 -4.76 -7.30
N PRO A 168 -1.04 -5.47 -8.33
CA PRO A 168 -2.00 -4.92 -9.27
C PRO A 168 -3.24 -4.38 -8.56
N LEU A 169 -3.62 -3.16 -8.89
CA LEU A 169 -4.79 -2.47 -8.38
C LEU A 169 -5.72 -2.13 -9.54
N TYR A 170 -6.96 -2.58 -9.48
CA TYR A 170 -8.00 -2.23 -10.44
C TYR A 170 -8.90 -1.16 -9.81
N ASN A 171 -9.02 0.00 -10.45
CA ASN A 171 -9.96 1.04 -10.04
C ASN A 171 -11.10 1.11 -11.04
N TYR A 172 -12.32 0.79 -10.60
CA TYR A 172 -13.50 0.68 -11.44
C TYR A 172 -14.28 1.99 -11.57
N THR A 173 -13.91 3.04 -10.85
CA THR A 173 -14.69 4.28 -10.75
C THR A 173 -13.90 5.54 -11.10
N ARG A 174 -12.58 5.44 -11.23
CA ARG A 174 -11.69 6.60 -11.44
C ARG A 174 -12.07 7.43 -12.65
N ASP A 175 -12.29 6.78 -13.78
CA ASP A 175 -12.58 7.46 -15.06
C ASP A 175 -14.06 7.83 -15.23
N GLY A 176 -14.90 7.51 -14.24
CA GLY A 176 -16.32 7.78 -14.27
C GLY A 176 -17.12 6.89 -15.20
N LEU A 177 -16.46 5.98 -15.95
CA LEU A 177 -17.09 5.08 -16.92
C LEU A 177 -16.88 3.63 -16.54
N ARG A 178 -17.93 2.81 -16.65
CA ARG A 178 -17.85 1.37 -16.45
C ARG A 178 -18.53 0.61 -17.56
N ARG A 179 -17.83 -0.38 -18.12
CA ARG A 179 -18.38 -1.25 -19.15
C ARG A 179 -19.11 -2.44 -18.53
N GLY A 180 -20.37 -2.61 -18.90
CA GLY A 180 -21.15 -3.82 -18.65
C GLY A 180 -21.18 -4.71 -19.88
N SER A 181 -21.34 -6.02 -19.68
CA SER A 181 -21.54 -6.96 -20.76
C SER A 181 -22.42 -8.11 -20.32
N PHE A 182 -23.11 -8.75 -21.29
CA PHE A 182 -23.75 -10.02 -21.14
C PHE A 182 -23.74 -10.77 -22.47
N THR A 183 -23.96 -12.06 -22.40
CA THR A 183 -24.03 -12.94 -23.57
C THR A 183 -25.41 -13.51 -23.68
N VAL A 184 -25.91 -13.65 -24.90
CA VAL A 184 -27.21 -14.29 -25.22
C VAL A 184 -27.03 -15.23 -26.40
N GLY A 185 -27.60 -16.44 -26.31
CA GLY A 185 -27.68 -17.39 -27.40
C GLY A 185 -29.00 -17.23 -28.14
N ILE A 186 -28.96 -17.12 -29.47
CA ILE A 186 -30.11 -16.85 -30.29
C ILE A 186 -30.05 -17.73 -31.55
N ASP A 187 -31.20 -18.25 -31.99
CA ASP A 187 -31.31 -18.90 -33.28
C ASP A 187 -30.90 -17.96 -34.41
N TYR A 188 -30.41 -18.50 -35.52
CA TYR A 188 -29.86 -17.76 -36.64
C TYR A 188 -30.79 -16.65 -37.15
N GLY A 189 -30.34 -15.38 -37.10
CA GLY A 189 -31.11 -14.24 -37.61
C GLY A 189 -30.38 -12.89 -37.46
N ALA A 190 -30.88 -11.84 -38.10
CA ALA A 190 -30.31 -10.48 -38.08
C ALA A 190 -30.68 -9.71 -36.79
N VAL A 191 -30.23 -10.19 -35.64
CA VAL A 191 -30.67 -9.72 -34.32
C VAL A 191 -29.76 -8.61 -33.75
N ALA A 192 -28.54 -8.46 -34.29
CA ALA A 192 -27.54 -7.53 -33.75
C ALA A 192 -28.05 -6.07 -33.67
N THR A 193 -28.75 -5.62 -34.71
CA THR A 193 -29.30 -4.25 -34.74
C THR A 193 -30.41 -4.04 -33.73
N LEU A 194 -31.28 -5.06 -33.52
CA LEU A 194 -32.34 -5.01 -32.52
C LEU A 194 -31.76 -4.91 -31.11
N LEU A 195 -30.79 -5.77 -30.77
CA LEU A 195 -30.13 -5.74 -29.49
C LEU A 195 -29.39 -4.43 -29.26
N LEU A 196 -28.69 -3.89 -30.27
CA LEU A 196 -28.00 -2.64 -30.20
C LEU A 196 -28.95 -1.48 -29.91
N ASN A 197 -30.04 -1.35 -30.65
CA ASN A 197 -31.02 -0.29 -30.46
C ASN A 197 -31.69 -0.38 -29.08
N THR A 198 -32.15 -1.58 -28.69
CA THR A 198 -32.75 -1.80 -27.37
C THR A 198 -31.80 -1.46 -26.23
N THR A 199 -30.52 -1.81 -26.39
CA THR A 199 -29.47 -1.48 -25.38
C THR A 199 -29.26 0.04 -25.26
N ARG A 200 -29.14 0.74 -26.39
CA ARG A 200 -28.98 2.20 -26.45
C ARG A 200 -30.13 2.97 -25.82
N GLU A 201 -31.38 2.50 -26.05
CA GLU A 201 -32.56 3.13 -25.50
C GLU A 201 -32.84 2.80 -24.03
N THR A 202 -32.03 1.93 -23.43
CA THR A 202 -32.24 1.54 -22.04
C THR A 202 -31.70 2.64 -21.09
N LYS A 203 -32.57 3.07 -20.18
CA LYS A 203 -32.23 4.11 -19.18
C LYS A 203 -31.04 3.69 -18.31
N GLY A 204 -30.00 4.52 -18.29
CA GLY A 204 -28.77 4.28 -17.53
C GLY A 204 -27.60 3.78 -18.40
N VAL A 205 -27.84 3.47 -19.67
CA VAL A 205 -26.82 3.22 -20.67
C VAL A 205 -26.39 4.55 -21.29
N LEU A 206 -25.08 4.76 -21.42
CA LEU A 206 -24.52 5.95 -22.02
C LEU A 206 -24.54 5.87 -23.53
N SER A 207 -24.73 7.03 -24.19
CA SER A 207 -24.63 7.16 -25.65
C SER A 207 -23.17 7.23 -26.14
N SER A 208 -22.26 7.67 -25.28
CA SER A 208 -20.82 7.72 -25.55
C SER A 208 -20.06 7.26 -24.29
N PRO A 209 -19.14 6.27 -24.37
CA PRO A 209 -18.84 5.47 -25.56
C PRO A 209 -20.02 4.63 -26.04
N GLU A 210 -20.06 4.30 -27.34
CA GLU A 210 -21.17 3.55 -27.94
C GLU A 210 -21.24 2.11 -27.43
N SER A 211 -22.47 1.62 -27.33
CA SER A 211 -22.74 0.18 -27.12
C SER A 211 -22.34 -0.62 -28.36
N VAL A 212 -21.82 -1.82 -28.17
CA VAL A 212 -21.34 -2.71 -29.22
C VAL A 212 -21.99 -4.07 -29.06
N VAL A 213 -22.43 -4.63 -30.19
CA VAL A 213 -22.95 -6.01 -30.27
C VAL A 213 -22.06 -6.79 -31.22
N GLN A 214 -21.51 -7.90 -30.76
CA GLN A 214 -20.62 -8.74 -31.56
C GLN A 214 -20.96 -10.22 -31.41
N ILE A 215 -20.71 -10.98 -32.45
CA ILE A 215 -20.79 -12.43 -32.41
C ILE A 215 -19.58 -12.94 -31.63
N LYS A 216 -19.81 -13.77 -30.61
CA LYS A 216 -18.78 -14.39 -29.81
C LYS A 216 -18.38 -15.76 -30.37
N SER A 217 -19.38 -16.60 -30.66
CA SER A 217 -19.18 -17.92 -31.25
C SER A 217 -20.40 -18.40 -32.06
N PHE A 218 -20.13 -19.34 -32.94
CA PHE A 218 -21.20 -20.09 -33.64
C PHE A 218 -21.24 -21.49 -33.04
N GLU A 219 -22.33 -21.78 -32.36
CA GLU A 219 -22.60 -23.11 -31.81
C GLU A 219 -23.44 -23.94 -32.76
N SER A 220 -23.61 -25.25 -32.51
CA SER A 220 -24.36 -26.13 -33.38
C SER A 220 -25.85 -25.80 -33.50
N ALA A 221 -26.43 -25.20 -32.44
CA ALA A 221 -27.87 -24.90 -32.37
C ALA A 221 -28.18 -23.38 -32.26
N PHE A 222 -27.20 -22.54 -32.00
CA PHE A 222 -27.42 -21.11 -31.79
C PHE A 222 -26.17 -20.30 -32.11
N VAL A 223 -26.31 -18.97 -32.22
CA VAL A 223 -25.21 -18.01 -32.29
C VAL A 223 -25.10 -17.32 -30.93
N GLU A 224 -23.89 -17.36 -30.35
CA GLU A 224 -23.62 -16.66 -29.10
C GLU A 224 -23.25 -15.21 -29.42
N ILE A 225 -24.09 -14.27 -28.95
CA ILE A 225 -23.91 -12.83 -29.16
C ILE A 225 -23.57 -12.18 -27.85
N GLN A 226 -22.51 -11.37 -27.87
CA GLN A 226 -22.05 -10.58 -26.71
C GLN A 226 -22.42 -9.11 -26.92
N VAL A 227 -23.10 -8.55 -25.91
CA VAL A 227 -23.55 -7.16 -25.88
C VAL A 227 -22.69 -6.42 -24.86
N PHE A 228 -22.08 -5.31 -25.27
CA PHE A 228 -21.31 -4.39 -24.43
C PHE A 228 -22.01 -3.06 -24.37
N PHE A 229 -22.04 -2.46 -23.19
CA PHE A 229 -22.61 -1.14 -22.96
C PHE A 229 -21.85 -0.41 -21.88
N TRP A 230 -21.97 0.91 -21.84
CA TRP A 230 -21.29 1.75 -20.89
C TRP A 230 -22.29 2.43 -19.97
N ILE A 231 -21.90 2.58 -18.71
CA ILE A 231 -22.66 3.25 -17.67
C ILE A 231 -21.77 4.24 -16.91
N GLU A 232 -22.39 5.15 -16.22
CA GLU A 232 -21.70 6.02 -15.25
C GLU A 232 -21.30 5.20 -14.02
N ALA A 233 -19.99 5.20 -13.70
CA ALA A 233 -19.42 4.34 -12.67
C ALA A 233 -19.79 4.79 -11.23
N LYS A 234 -20.00 6.09 -11.02
CA LYS A 234 -20.29 6.71 -9.71
C LYS A 234 -21.77 7.03 -9.51
N ASN A 235 -22.67 6.37 -10.26
CA ASN A 235 -24.10 6.56 -10.06
C ASN A 235 -24.56 5.83 -8.78
N GLN A 236 -24.87 6.61 -7.75
CA GLN A 236 -25.31 6.08 -6.46
C GLN A 236 -26.69 5.42 -6.49
N GLU A 237 -27.54 5.79 -7.45
CA GLU A 237 -28.90 5.25 -7.55
C GLU A 237 -28.95 3.89 -8.24
N LYS A 238 -28.00 3.58 -9.15
CA LYS A 238 -28.04 2.37 -9.98
C LYS A 238 -26.68 1.72 -10.13
N THR A 239 -26.53 0.56 -9.53
CA THR A 239 -25.32 -0.25 -9.69
C THR A 239 -25.23 -0.87 -11.10
N LEU A 240 -24.01 -1.24 -11.53
CA LEU A 240 -23.79 -1.97 -12.78
C LEU A 240 -24.69 -3.22 -12.86
N ALA A 241 -24.86 -3.94 -11.75
CA ALA A 241 -25.68 -5.14 -11.69
C ALA A 241 -27.16 -4.84 -12.01
N MET A 242 -27.71 -3.76 -11.44
CA MET A 242 -29.10 -3.33 -11.69
C MET A 242 -29.31 -2.92 -13.13
N ILE A 243 -28.43 -2.09 -13.69
CA ILE A 243 -28.54 -1.63 -15.09
C ILE A 243 -28.38 -2.82 -16.02
N ARG A 244 -27.42 -3.72 -15.78
CA ARG A 244 -27.23 -4.94 -16.57
C ARG A 244 -28.50 -5.81 -16.59
N THR A 245 -29.10 -6.06 -15.42
CA THR A 245 -30.34 -6.83 -15.33
C THR A 245 -31.44 -6.16 -16.12
N HIS A 246 -31.56 -4.82 -16.04
CA HIS A 246 -32.60 -4.10 -16.80
C HIS A 246 -32.36 -4.13 -18.31
N VAL A 247 -31.10 -3.99 -18.77
CA VAL A 247 -30.76 -4.15 -20.21
C VAL A 247 -31.08 -5.56 -20.68
N MET A 248 -30.68 -6.58 -19.91
CA MET A 248 -30.97 -7.98 -20.26
C MET A 248 -32.47 -8.25 -20.38
N ASP A 249 -33.28 -7.75 -19.45
CA ASP A 249 -34.72 -7.95 -19.46
C ASP A 249 -35.39 -7.24 -20.64
N ARG A 250 -34.99 -6.00 -20.94
CA ARG A 250 -35.47 -5.30 -22.15
C ARG A 250 -35.07 -6.00 -23.44
N CYS A 251 -33.83 -6.47 -23.55
CA CYS A 251 -33.36 -7.23 -24.70
C CYS A 251 -34.16 -8.55 -24.85
N ARG A 252 -34.39 -9.25 -23.75
CA ARG A 252 -35.25 -10.47 -23.75
C ARG A 252 -36.66 -10.20 -24.26
N SER A 253 -37.27 -9.11 -23.79
CA SER A 253 -38.62 -8.74 -24.22
C SER A 253 -38.66 -8.37 -25.70
N ALA A 254 -37.72 -7.56 -26.18
CA ALA A 254 -37.61 -7.18 -27.58
C ALA A 254 -37.37 -8.38 -28.51
N LEU A 255 -36.54 -9.35 -28.10
CA LEU A 255 -36.32 -10.58 -28.86
C LEU A 255 -37.62 -11.38 -29.00
N ARG A 256 -38.38 -11.59 -27.92
CA ARG A 256 -39.63 -12.33 -27.91
C ARG A 256 -40.70 -11.64 -28.77
N GLU A 257 -40.83 -10.31 -28.67
CA GLU A 257 -41.78 -9.52 -29.48
C GLU A 257 -41.51 -9.62 -30.98
N ASN A 258 -40.26 -9.80 -31.38
CA ASN A 258 -39.83 -9.95 -32.77
C ASN A 258 -39.72 -11.43 -33.21
N GLY A 259 -40.23 -12.38 -32.41
CA GLY A 259 -40.30 -13.79 -32.77
C GLY A 259 -38.99 -14.57 -32.70
N PHE A 260 -37.98 -14.04 -32.05
CA PHE A 260 -36.70 -14.75 -31.87
C PHE A 260 -36.75 -15.67 -30.65
N THR A 261 -36.27 -16.89 -30.84
CA THR A 261 -36.16 -17.88 -29.76
C THR A 261 -34.84 -17.71 -29.05
N ILE A 262 -34.87 -17.59 -27.73
CA ILE A 262 -33.66 -17.57 -26.90
C ILE A 262 -33.35 -19.02 -26.57
N SER A 263 -32.14 -19.48 -26.85
CA SER A 263 -31.74 -20.86 -26.57
C SER A 263 -31.78 -21.12 -25.06
N SER A 264 -32.41 -22.22 -24.66
CA SER A 264 -32.45 -22.65 -23.25
C SER A 264 -31.13 -23.21 -22.73
N ASP A 265 -30.20 -23.52 -23.64
CA ASP A 265 -28.90 -24.14 -23.30
C ASP A 265 -27.82 -23.14 -22.97
N VAL A 266 -28.10 -21.83 -23.11
CA VAL A 266 -27.13 -20.81 -22.66
C VAL A 266 -27.19 -20.70 -21.16
N SER A 267 -26.29 -21.39 -20.47
CA SER A 267 -25.93 -21.06 -19.12
C SER A 267 -25.34 -19.63 -19.13
N THR A 268 -26.05 -18.69 -18.50
CA THR A 268 -25.60 -17.30 -18.39
C THR A 268 -24.32 -17.31 -17.54
N ALA A 269 -23.18 -17.58 -18.16
CA ALA A 269 -21.90 -17.45 -17.53
C ALA A 269 -21.70 -15.95 -17.26
N ILE A 270 -21.97 -15.53 -16.03
CA ILE A 270 -21.64 -14.21 -15.53
C ILE A 270 -20.12 -14.20 -15.35
N SER A 271 -19.41 -14.02 -16.44
CA SER A 271 -17.97 -13.86 -16.42
C SER A 271 -17.69 -12.42 -16.04
N MET A 272 -17.45 -12.18 -14.76
CA MET A 272 -16.61 -11.10 -14.30
C MET A 272 -15.17 -11.51 -14.59
N SER A 273 -14.74 -11.54 -15.84
CA SER A 273 -13.34 -11.74 -16.15
C SER A 273 -12.62 -10.40 -16.08
N PRO A 274 -11.65 -10.23 -15.19
CA PRO A 274 -10.57 -9.29 -15.45
C PRO A 274 -9.90 -9.74 -16.75
N LEU A 275 -9.51 -8.80 -17.61
CA LEU A 275 -8.69 -9.07 -18.78
C LEU A 275 -7.41 -9.77 -18.32
N ASN A 276 -7.35 -11.09 -18.46
CA ASN A 276 -6.08 -11.81 -18.37
C ASN A 276 -5.26 -11.45 -19.62
N VAL A 277 -4.42 -10.44 -19.51
CA VAL A 277 -3.33 -10.26 -20.45
C VAL A 277 -2.27 -11.31 -20.10
N SER A 278 -2.33 -12.47 -20.73
CA SER A 278 -1.19 -13.39 -20.75
C SER A 278 -0.09 -12.68 -21.53
N MET A 279 0.97 -12.26 -20.84
CA MET A 279 2.22 -11.94 -21.51
C MET A 279 2.81 -13.28 -21.95
N ASP A 280 2.69 -13.57 -23.24
CA ASP A 280 3.44 -14.63 -23.91
C ASP A 280 4.90 -14.18 -23.94
N ASN A 281 5.75 -14.82 -23.13
CA ASN A 281 7.19 -14.70 -23.20
C ASN A 281 7.68 -15.55 -24.38
N SER A 282 7.92 -14.91 -25.51
CA SER A 282 8.80 -15.42 -26.57
C SER A 282 10.17 -14.72 -26.51
#